data_f049d7126cde8253757a67cfb55f0845
#
_entry.id   f049d7126cde8253757a67cfb55f0845
#
_cell.length_a   1.000
_cell.length_b   1.000
_cell.length_c   1.000
_cell.angle_alpha   90.00
_cell.angle_beta   90.00
_cell.angle_gamma   90.00
#
_symmetry.space_group_name_H-M   'P 1'
#
loop_
_entity.id
_entity.type
_entity.pdbx_description
1 polymer ?
#
loop_
_entity_poly.entity_id
_entity_poly.type
_entity_poly.pdbx_seq_one_letter_code
_entity_poly.pdbx_strand_id
1 'polypeptide(L)'
;VQVNGKIFVKAVAGLFVTYEKELEKSVPVASLPITPFIVPGVFSIGPTITLEVGAFVNIEGSIGISFGAYFTWNNVHVKIDVKSPFQSEFSGLLPDKIEPKFQFKASIEVDLGVFIQPQIEFSLIVLSGVLRAAIGLATKFIAGGKIGFDTESEECPAGLSISPYLKFELNVFAEIGVASYKEINKDYTIYEKETKFPFLKDLYCFGGQSTDETSGNH
;
A
#
# COMPACT_ATOMS: atom_id res chain seq x y z
N VAL A 1 49.28 -23.77 15.59
CA VAL A 1 48.08 -23.88 14.74
C VAL A 1 48.29 -22.99 13.54
N GLN A 2 47.98 -23.54 12.34
CA GLN A 2 48.09 -22.78 11.09
C GLN A 2 46.77 -22.80 10.37
N VAL A 3 46.34 -21.64 9.88
CA VAL A 3 45.12 -21.46 9.08
C VAL A 3 45.48 -20.70 7.81
N ASN A 4 45.12 -21.27 6.65
CA ASN A 4 45.25 -20.65 5.36
C ASN A 4 43.89 -20.70 4.67
N GLY A 5 43.46 -19.61 4.05
CA GLY A 5 42.15 -19.60 3.41
C GLY A 5 41.81 -18.34 2.64
N LYS A 6 40.69 -18.42 1.95
CA LYS A 6 40.03 -17.27 1.37
C LYS A 6 38.90 -16.85 2.30
N ILE A 7 38.75 -15.56 2.53
CA ILE A 7 37.68 -14.99 3.32
C ILE A 7 36.89 -14.04 2.44
N PHE A 8 35.57 -14.14 2.54
CA PHE A 8 34.64 -13.22 1.90
C PHE A 8 33.68 -12.67 2.94
N VAL A 9 33.62 -11.34 3.06
CA VAL A 9 32.74 -10.65 4.01
C VAL A 9 31.90 -9.65 3.25
N LYS A 10 30.59 -9.70 3.49
CA LYS A 10 29.61 -8.73 3.00
C LYS A 10 29.09 -7.91 4.18
N ALA A 11 29.33 -6.61 4.14
CA ALA A 11 28.74 -5.67 5.09
C ALA A 11 27.72 -4.79 4.36
N VAL A 12 26.48 -4.71 4.87
CA VAL A 12 25.43 -3.88 4.29
C VAL A 12 24.68 -3.18 5.42
N ALA A 13 24.48 -1.87 5.28
CA ALA A 13 23.60 -1.07 6.11
C ALA A 13 22.56 -0.38 5.22
N GLY A 14 21.32 -0.28 5.68
CA GLY A 14 20.24 0.36 4.93
C GLY A 14 19.26 1.10 5.82
N LEU A 15 18.63 2.12 5.25
CA LEU A 15 17.51 2.85 5.83
C LEU A 15 16.30 2.64 4.93
N PHE A 16 15.16 2.30 5.54
CA PHE A 16 13.88 2.16 4.88
C PHE A 16 12.85 3.07 5.55
N VAL A 17 12.13 3.86 4.75
CA VAL A 17 11.05 4.74 5.21
C VAL A 17 9.82 4.45 4.38
N THR A 18 8.69 4.19 5.04
CA THR A 18 7.38 4.01 4.42
C THR A 18 6.45 5.14 4.86
N TYR A 19 5.61 5.58 3.95
CA TYR A 19 4.59 6.59 4.18
C TYR A 19 3.28 6.11 3.56
N GLU A 20 2.19 6.24 4.33
CA GLU A 20 0.84 5.90 3.88
C GLU A 20 -0.11 6.96 4.38
N LYS A 21 -0.98 7.45 3.50
CA LYS A 21 -2.03 8.40 3.84
C LYS A 21 -3.25 8.20 2.96
N GLU A 22 -4.37 7.96 3.61
CA GLU A 22 -5.67 7.84 2.98
C GLU A 22 -6.53 9.07 3.31
N LEU A 23 -7.21 9.60 2.31
CA LEU A 23 -8.17 10.68 2.41
C LEU A 23 -9.40 10.31 1.58
N GLU A 24 -10.53 10.09 2.24
CA GLU A 24 -11.82 9.90 1.57
C GLU A 24 -12.81 10.93 2.07
N LYS A 25 -13.62 11.47 1.17
CA LYS A 25 -14.68 12.40 1.49
C LYS A 25 -15.91 12.11 0.63
N SER A 26 -17.04 11.95 1.29
CA SER A 26 -18.34 11.78 0.64
C SER A 26 -19.35 12.82 1.11
N VAL A 27 -20.38 13.01 0.32
CA VAL A 27 -21.55 13.84 0.63
C VAL A 27 -22.83 13.12 0.21
N PRO A 28 -23.87 13.10 1.05
CA PRO A 28 -25.17 12.58 0.66
C PRO A 28 -25.83 13.53 -0.34
N VAL A 29 -26.25 13.00 -1.47
CA VAL A 29 -26.94 13.75 -2.54
C VAL A 29 -28.46 13.62 -2.42
N ALA A 30 -28.92 12.44 -1.98
CA ALA A 30 -30.33 12.15 -1.79
C ALA A 30 -30.50 11.20 -0.62
N SER A 31 -31.55 11.40 0.17
CA SER A 31 -31.95 10.50 1.26
C SER A 31 -33.47 10.43 1.30
N LEU A 32 -34.01 9.21 1.17
CA LEU A 32 -35.43 8.92 1.12
C LEU A 32 -35.82 7.94 2.23
N PRO A 33 -36.47 8.40 3.31
CA PRO A 33 -37.04 7.49 4.28
C PRO A 33 -38.25 6.77 3.67
N ILE A 34 -38.29 5.44 3.84
CA ILE A 34 -39.41 4.64 3.35
C ILE A 34 -40.32 4.29 4.52
N THR A 35 -41.51 4.91 4.56
CA THR A 35 -42.57 4.65 5.55
C THR A 35 -42.05 4.33 6.97
N PRO A 36 -41.36 5.27 7.64
CA PRO A 36 -40.85 5.02 8.98
C PRO A 36 -42.01 4.93 9.96
N PHE A 37 -41.91 4.02 10.93
CA PHE A 37 -42.78 4.03 12.10
C PHE A 37 -42.24 5.05 13.11
N ILE A 38 -43.07 6.06 13.41
CA ILE A 38 -42.65 7.18 14.25
C ILE A 38 -43.57 7.28 15.48
N VAL A 39 -42.96 7.28 16.65
CA VAL A 39 -43.61 7.70 17.90
C VAL A 39 -43.04 9.07 18.27
N PRO A 40 -43.79 10.18 18.09
CA PRO A 40 -43.28 11.52 18.27
C PRO A 40 -42.60 11.71 19.62
N GLY A 41 -41.36 12.26 19.60
CA GLY A 41 -40.57 12.53 20.80
C GLY A 41 -39.95 11.30 21.48
N VAL A 42 -40.26 10.08 21.02
CA VAL A 42 -39.77 8.86 21.64
C VAL A 42 -38.79 8.12 20.68
N PHE A 43 -39.28 7.65 19.55
CA PHE A 43 -38.41 6.96 18.59
C PHE A 43 -38.97 6.99 17.17
N SER A 44 -38.06 6.76 16.22
CA SER A 44 -38.34 6.50 14.82
C SER A 44 -37.57 5.28 14.38
N ILE A 45 -38.24 4.37 13.65
CA ILE A 45 -37.64 3.18 13.11
C ILE A 45 -38.09 2.97 11.66
N GLY A 46 -37.18 2.68 10.75
CA GLY A 46 -37.55 2.39 9.37
C GLY A 46 -36.35 2.35 8.42
N PRO A 47 -36.61 1.83 7.22
CA PRO A 47 -35.61 1.84 6.16
C PRO A 47 -35.45 3.22 5.53
N THR A 48 -34.21 3.54 5.18
CA THR A 48 -33.81 4.74 4.45
C THR A 48 -32.93 4.34 3.27
N ILE A 49 -33.22 4.91 2.10
CA ILE A 49 -32.31 4.79 0.94
C ILE A 49 -31.55 6.08 0.84
N THR A 50 -30.22 6.00 0.84
CA THR A 50 -29.34 7.15 0.70
C THR A 50 -28.46 6.94 -0.53
N LEU A 51 -28.23 8.01 -1.28
CA LEU A 51 -27.28 8.08 -2.36
C LEU A 51 -26.16 9.03 -1.96
N GLU A 52 -24.94 8.52 -1.89
CA GLU A 52 -23.75 9.31 -1.64
C GLU A 52 -22.88 9.42 -2.89
N VAL A 53 -22.17 10.52 -3.03
CA VAL A 53 -21.09 10.68 -3.99
C VAL A 53 -19.84 11.14 -3.25
N GLY A 54 -18.70 10.67 -3.69
CA GLY A 54 -17.47 11.03 -3.02
C GLY A 54 -16.25 10.88 -3.92
N ALA A 55 -15.11 11.25 -3.33
CA ALA A 55 -13.80 11.11 -3.92
C ALA A 55 -12.82 10.64 -2.86
N PHE A 56 -11.81 9.92 -3.29
CA PHE A 56 -10.74 9.48 -2.42
C PHE A 56 -9.37 9.69 -3.08
N VAL A 57 -8.36 9.80 -2.24
CA VAL A 57 -6.95 9.79 -2.61
C VAL A 57 -6.22 8.97 -1.57
N ASN A 58 -5.58 7.91 -2.01
CA ASN A 58 -4.66 7.12 -1.20
C ASN A 58 -3.23 7.32 -1.73
N ILE A 59 -2.29 7.61 -0.85
CA ILE A 59 -0.88 7.84 -1.18
C ILE A 59 -0.06 6.87 -0.38
N GLU A 60 0.62 5.99 -1.09
CA GLU A 60 1.58 5.05 -0.51
C GLU A 60 2.97 5.34 -1.07
N GLY A 61 3.98 5.29 -0.22
CA GLY A 61 5.34 5.51 -0.67
C GLY A 61 6.36 4.81 0.20
N SER A 62 7.43 4.39 -0.42
CA SER A 62 8.60 3.85 0.26
C SER A 62 9.89 4.36 -0.37
N ILE A 63 10.86 4.68 0.48
CA ILE A 63 12.21 5.05 0.06
C ILE A 63 13.18 4.17 0.82
N GLY A 64 14.02 3.45 0.08
CA GLY A 64 15.08 2.62 0.62
C GLY A 64 16.44 3.06 0.09
N ILE A 65 17.38 3.26 0.99
CA ILE A 65 18.78 3.52 0.65
C ILE A 65 19.60 2.46 1.33
N SER A 66 20.38 1.69 0.59
CA SER A 66 21.34 0.77 1.17
C SER A 66 22.72 1.02 0.64
N PHE A 67 23.68 0.99 1.55
CA PHE A 67 25.10 1.08 1.27
C PHE A 67 25.80 -0.15 1.84
N GLY A 68 26.68 -0.74 1.04
CA GLY A 68 27.43 -1.89 1.47
C GLY A 68 28.77 -2.01 0.79
N ALA A 69 29.57 -2.95 1.25
CA ALA A 69 30.82 -3.32 0.62
C ALA A 69 31.06 -4.81 0.71
N TYR A 70 31.63 -5.37 -0.34
CA TYR A 70 32.16 -6.71 -0.36
C TYR A 70 33.66 -6.63 -0.16
N PHE A 71 34.16 -7.36 0.84
CA PHE A 71 35.57 -7.47 1.17
C PHE A 71 36.03 -8.88 0.81
N THR A 72 37.08 -8.98 0.02
CA THR A 72 37.64 -10.28 -0.39
C THR A 72 39.09 -10.38 0.02
N TRP A 73 39.44 -11.46 0.70
CA TRP A 73 40.79 -11.87 1.05
C TRP A 73 41.07 -13.19 0.32
N ASN A 74 42.05 -13.18 -0.58
CA ASN A 74 42.40 -14.39 -1.36
C ASN A 74 43.38 -15.28 -0.62
N ASN A 75 44.26 -14.69 0.20
CA ASN A 75 45.32 -15.40 0.88
C ASN A 75 45.49 -14.86 2.31
N VAL A 76 44.67 -15.36 3.23
CA VAL A 76 44.89 -15.11 4.67
C VAL A 76 45.74 -16.20 5.22
N HIS A 77 46.87 -15.85 5.84
CA HIS A 77 47.75 -16.78 6.53
C HIS A 77 47.89 -16.35 8.00
N VAL A 78 47.52 -17.23 8.90
CA VAL A 78 47.65 -17.08 10.35
C VAL A 78 48.33 -18.30 10.91
N LYS A 79 49.51 -18.12 11.51
CA LYS A 79 50.22 -19.17 12.19
C LYS A 79 50.43 -18.74 13.66
N ILE A 80 49.82 -19.47 14.57
CA ILE A 80 49.93 -19.24 16.00
C ILE A 80 50.82 -20.30 16.60
N ASP A 81 51.95 -19.86 17.17
CA ASP A 81 52.79 -20.72 17.99
C ASP A 81 52.38 -20.60 19.46
N VAL A 82 51.77 -21.70 19.96
CA VAL A 82 51.26 -21.72 21.35
C VAL A 82 52.40 -21.78 22.38
N LYS A 83 53.56 -22.29 21.97
CA LYS A 83 54.72 -22.39 22.86
C LYS A 83 55.57 -21.12 22.88
N SER A 84 55.56 -20.39 21.76
CA SER A 84 56.35 -19.17 21.59
C SER A 84 55.45 -18.11 20.89
N PRO A 85 54.55 -17.41 21.63
CA PRO A 85 53.60 -16.48 21.01
C PRO A 85 54.24 -15.39 20.14
N PHE A 86 55.46 -14.98 20.46
CA PHE A 86 56.23 -13.99 19.69
C PHE A 86 56.71 -14.49 18.30
N GLN A 87 56.60 -15.77 18.02
CA GLN A 87 56.90 -16.38 16.72
C GLN A 87 55.67 -16.64 15.87
N SER A 88 54.52 -16.06 16.26
CA SER A 88 53.31 -16.11 15.49
C SER A 88 53.42 -15.19 14.24
N GLU A 89 52.99 -15.73 13.10
CA GLU A 89 53.06 -15.04 11.81
C GLU A 89 51.66 -14.72 11.32
N PHE A 90 51.45 -13.47 10.87
CA PHE A 90 50.19 -13.01 10.30
C PHE A 90 50.47 -12.32 8.97
N SER A 91 49.79 -12.75 7.89
CA SER A 91 49.87 -12.08 6.60
C SER A 91 48.52 -12.12 5.89
N GLY A 92 48.31 -11.19 4.96
CA GLY A 92 47.06 -11.10 4.20
C GLY A 92 45.84 -10.64 5.00
N LEU A 93 46.05 -9.84 6.10
CA LEU A 93 44.96 -9.34 6.92
C LEU A 93 44.22 -8.15 6.29
N LEU A 94 44.83 -7.46 5.33
CA LEU A 94 44.16 -6.44 4.57
C LEU A 94 43.38 -7.08 3.40
N PRO A 95 42.17 -6.60 3.08
CA PRO A 95 41.43 -7.14 1.95
C PRO A 95 42.14 -6.83 0.62
N ASP A 96 42.22 -7.83 -0.24
CA ASP A 96 42.79 -7.68 -1.58
C ASP A 96 41.88 -6.86 -2.50
N LYS A 97 40.55 -6.93 -2.24
CA LYS A 97 39.54 -6.25 -3.02
C LYS A 97 38.42 -5.73 -2.14
N ILE A 98 38.01 -4.48 -2.39
CA ILE A 98 36.85 -3.84 -1.78
C ILE A 98 35.93 -3.38 -2.90
N GLU A 99 34.72 -3.92 -2.95
CA GLU A 99 33.70 -3.52 -3.93
C GLU A 99 32.55 -2.81 -3.21
N PRO A 100 32.44 -1.49 -3.33
CA PRO A 100 31.31 -0.76 -2.78
C PRO A 100 30.04 -1.10 -3.57
N LYS A 101 28.92 -1.22 -2.88
CA LYS A 101 27.59 -1.40 -3.44
C LYS A 101 26.66 -0.33 -2.89
N PHE A 102 26.01 0.37 -3.77
CA PHE A 102 24.97 1.34 -3.44
C PHE A 102 23.68 0.91 -4.14
N GLN A 103 22.56 0.89 -3.42
CA GLN A 103 21.25 0.64 -3.99
C GLN A 103 20.31 1.73 -3.48
N PHE A 104 19.58 2.31 -4.40
CA PHE A 104 18.51 3.23 -4.14
C PHE A 104 17.22 2.63 -4.69
N LYS A 105 16.19 2.58 -3.83
CA LYS A 105 14.86 2.11 -4.18
C LYS A 105 13.88 3.20 -3.80
N ALA A 106 13.00 3.55 -4.71
CA ALA A 106 11.90 4.45 -4.44
C ALA A 106 10.65 3.92 -5.13
N SER A 107 9.58 3.84 -4.38
CA SER A 107 8.25 3.50 -4.88
C SER A 107 7.26 4.49 -4.32
N ILE A 108 6.47 5.08 -5.17
CA ILE A 108 5.37 5.99 -4.81
C ILE A 108 4.17 5.56 -5.63
N GLU A 109 3.07 5.28 -4.97
CA GLU A 109 1.78 4.99 -5.59
C GLU A 109 0.74 5.99 -5.09
N VAL A 110 -0.01 6.55 -6.00
CA VAL A 110 -1.16 7.41 -5.73
C VAL A 110 -2.37 6.76 -6.37
N ASP A 111 -3.31 6.31 -5.54
CA ASP A 111 -4.61 5.83 -5.99
C ASP A 111 -5.64 6.92 -5.75
N LEU A 112 -6.33 7.32 -6.80
CA LEU A 112 -7.32 8.37 -6.73
C LEU A 112 -8.58 8.00 -7.53
N GLY A 113 -9.73 8.43 -7.05
CA GLY A 113 -10.95 8.13 -7.74
C GLY A 113 -12.16 8.88 -7.22
N VAL A 114 -13.24 8.70 -7.94
CA VAL A 114 -14.57 9.16 -7.56
C VAL A 114 -15.50 7.97 -7.42
N PHE A 115 -16.48 8.09 -6.57
CA PHE A 115 -17.44 7.01 -6.38
C PHE A 115 -18.87 7.52 -6.21
N ILE A 116 -19.80 6.63 -6.50
CA ILE A 116 -21.22 6.75 -6.18
C ILE A 116 -21.62 5.55 -5.34
N GLN A 117 -22.34 5.80 -4.24
CA GLN A 117 -22.66 4.79 -3.24
C GLN A 117 -24.15 4.85 -2.88
N PRO A 118 -25.01 4.11 -3.59
CA PRO A 118 -26.35 3.82 -3.11
C PRO A 118 -26.26 2.88 -1.90
N GLN A 119 -27.02 3.24 -0.85
CA GLN A 119 -27.10 2.43 0.37
C GLN A 119 -28.55 2.30 0.84
N ILE A 120 -28.86 1.16 1.42
CA ILE A 120 -30.11 0.90 2.12
C ILE A 120 -29.77 0.64 3.57
N GLU A 121 -30.26 1.48 4.45
CA GLU A 121 -30.05 1.31 5.89
C GLU A 121 -31.40 1.10 6.59
N PHE A 122 -31.39 0.30 7.62
CA PHE A 122 -32.48 0.16 8.59
C PHE A 122 -32.02 0.81 9.88
N SER A 123 -32.64 1.93 10.26
CA SER A 123 -32.19 2.72 11.38
C SER A 123 -33.26 2.83 12.47
N LEU A 124 -32.78 2.85 13.72
CA LEU A 124 -33.54 3.17 14.93
C LEU A 124 -32.96 4.47 15.51
N ILE A 125 -33.81 5.49 15.62
CA ILE A 125 -33.46 6.76 16.23
C ILE A 125 -34.32 6.95 17.47
N VAL A 126 -33.71 7.14 18.62
CA VAL A 126 -34.39 7.28 19.93
C VAL A 126 -34.16 8.69 20.49
N LEU A 127 -35.15 9.22 21.17
CA LEU A 127 -35.15 10.55 21.84
C LEU A 127 -34.65 11.65 20.91
N SER A 128 -35.27 11.74 19.72
CA SER A 128 -34.95 12.76 18.70
C SER A 128 -33.48 12.83 18.30
N GLY A 129 -32.80 11.70 18.25
CA GLY A 129 -31.41 11.60 17.81
C GLY A 129 -30.38 11.47 18.92
N VAL A 130 -30.78 11.34 20.17
CA VAL A 130 -29.82 11.09 21.27
C VAL A 130 -29.13 9.72 21.10
N LEU A 131 -29.86 8.71 20.62
CA LEU A 131 -29.32 7.40 20.26
C LEU A 131 -29.72 7.06 18.83
N ARG A 132 -28.75 6.66 18.01
CA ARG A 132 -28.96 6.11 16.68
C ARG A 132 -28.30 4.72 16.61
N ALA A 133 -29.03 3.77 16.08
CA ALA A 133 -28.48 2.48 15.70
C ALA A 133 -28.93 2.19 14.27
N ALA A 134 -28.02 1.79 13.41
CA ALA A 134 -28.30 1.47 12.03
C ALA A 134 -27.54 0.23 11.58
N ILE A 135 -28.18 -0.53 10.68
CA ILE A 135 -27.57 -1.61 9.95
C ILE A 135 -27.98 -1.47 8.49
N GLY A 136 -27.06 -1.67 7.58
CA GLY A 136 -27.37 -1.48 6.18
C GLY A 136 -26.44 -2.19 5.22
N LEU A 137 -26.81 -2.04 3.96
CA LEU A 137 -26.09 -2.52 2.81
C LEU A 137 -25.73 -1.34 1.91
N ALA A 138 -24.47 -1.21 1.58
CA ALA A 138 -23.98 -0.17 0.68
C ALA A 138 -23.31 -0.81 -0.53
N THR A 139 -23.57 -0.26 -1.70
CA THR A 139 -22.92 -0.66 -2.94
C THR A 139 -22.09 0.51 -3.45
N LYS A 140 -20.77 0.35 -3.53
CA LYS A 140 -19.86 1.42 -3.97
C LYS A 140 -19.36 1.12 -5.38
N PHE A 141 -19.64 2.03 -6.31
CA PHE A 141 -19.13 2.00 -7.67
C PHE A 141 -18.03 3.05 -7.79
N ILE A 142 -16.82 2.62 -8.10
CA ILE A 142 -15.63 3.45 -8.12
C ILE A 142 -15.10 3.53 -9.54
N ALA A 143 -14.80 4.74 -10.00
CA ALA A 143 -13.98 4.99 -11.17
C ALA A 143 -12.69 5.67 -10.70
N GLY A 144 -11.57 4.98 -10.83
CA GLY A 144 -10.30 5.43 -10.30
C GLY A 144 -9.12 5.19 -11.22
N GLY A 145 -7.95 5.59 -10.75
CA GLY A 145 -6.70 5.35 -11.43
C GLY A 145 -5.53 5.37 -10.46
N LYS A 146 -4.65 4.38 -10.63
CA LYS A 146 -3.40 4.29 -9.90
C LYS A 146 -2.30 4.95 -10.71
N ILE A 147 -1.56 5.85 -10.08
CA ILE A 147 -0.38 6.51 -10.63
C ILE A 147 0.80 6.03 -9.81
N GLY A 148 1.72 5.31 -10.43
CA GLY A 148 2.86 4.73 -9.75
C GLY A 148 4.19 5.19 -10.32
N PHE A 149 5.18 5.31 -9.47
CA PHE A 149 6.59 5.42 -9.82
C PHE A 149 7.34 4.38 -9.00
N ASP A 150 8.06 3.50 -9.68
CA ASP A 150 8.86 2.47 -9.03
C ASP A 150 10.16 2.26 -9.80
N THR A 151 11.29 2.38 -9.09
CA THR A 151 12.62 2.19 -9.68
C THR A 151 12.95 0.74 -10.01
N GLU A 152 12.20 -0.21 -9.46
CA GLU A 152 12.40 -1.66 -9.64
C GLU A 152 11.24 -2.34 -10.40
N SER A 153 10.24 -1.60 -10.88
CA SER A 153 9.12 -2.17 -11.63
C SER A 153 9.60 -2.87 -12.89
N GLU A 154 9.22 -4.12 -13.06
CA GLU A 154 9.49 -4.87 -14.30
C GLU A 154 8.65 -4.36 -15.47
N GLU A 155 7.44 -3.87 -15.20
CA GLU A 155 6.51 -3.38 -16.22
C GLU A 155 6.83 -1.98 -16.69
N CYS A 156 7.33 -1.11 -15.80
CA CYS A 156 7.66 0.28 -16.10
C CYS A 156 8.92 0.74 -15.33
N PRO A 157 10.12 0.24 -15.70
CA PRO A 157 11.35 0.48 -14.95
C PRO A 157 11.71 1.97 -14.89
N ALA A 158 11.81 2.53 -13.67
CA ALA A 158 12.11 3.92 -13.39
C ALA A 158 11.21 4.93 -14.15
N GLY A 159 10.00 4.50 -14.51
CA GLY A 159 9.01 5.30 -15.22
C GLY A 159 7.77 5.61 -14.37
N LEU A 160 6.96 6.51 -14.89
CA LEU A 160 5.64 6.82 -14.35
C LEU A 160 4.62 5.87 -14.98
N SER A 161 3.93 5.09 -14.15
CA SER A 161 2.83 4.21 -14.57
C SER A 161 1.48 4.84 -14.28
N ILE A 162 0.51 4.65 -15.17
CA ILE A 162 -0.89 5.06 -14.96
C ILE A 162 -1.79 3.89 -15.34
N SER A 163 -2.59 3.42 -14.37
CA SER A 163 -3.50 2.28 -14.52
C SER A 163 -4.92 2.67 -14.13
N PRO A 164 -5.79 3.02 -15.08
CA PRO A 164 -7.19 3.32 -14.79
C PRO A 164 -7.99 2.04 -14.52
N TYR A 165 -8.94 2.12 -13.59
CA TYR A 165 -9.78 0.98 -13.22
C TYR A 165 -11.22 1.35 -12.88
N LEU A 166 -12.11 0.34 -12.91
CA LEU A 166 -13.45 0.37 -12.34
C LEU A 166 -13.51 -0.66 -11.21
N LYS A 167 -14.03 -0.26 -10.05
CA LYS A 167 -14.16 -1.14 -8.90
C LYS A 167 -15.61 -1.12 -8.40
N PHE A 168 -16.09 -2.29 -8.04
CA PHE A 168 -17.38 -2.51 -7.43
C PHE A 168 -17.17 -3.14 -6.05
N GLU A 169 -17.80 -2.57 -5.03
CA GLU A 169 -17.78 -3.09 -3.68
C GLU A 169 -19.21 -3.23 -3.15
N LEU A 170 -19.44 -4.30 -2.41
CA LEU A 170 -20.67 -4.53 -1.66
C LEU A 170 -20.30 -4.65 -0.18
N ASN A 171 -20.78 -3.71 0.62
CA ASN A 171 -20.45 -3.57 2.02
C ASN A 171 -21.69 -3.75 2.89
N VAL A 172 -21.54 -4.43 4.03
CA VAL A 172 -22.49 -4.39 5.14
C VAL A 172 -21.91 -3.50 6.22
N PHE A 173 -22.70 -2.58 6.71
CA PHE A 173 -22.27 -1.72 7.80
C PHE A 173 -23.21 -1.79 8.99
N ALA A 174 -22.66 -1.54 10.17
CA ALA A 174 -23.41 -1.36 11.40
C ALA A 174 -22.86 -0.13 12.13
N GLU A 175 -23.77 0.76 12.52
CA GLU A 175 -23.48 2.02 13.18
C GLU A 175 -24.23 2.11 14.51
N ILE A 176 -23.57 2.56 15.55
CA ILE A 176 -24.19 2.94 16.83
C ILE A 176 -23.59 4.28 17.24
N GLY A 177 -24.44 5.28 17.32
CA GLY A 177 -24.06 6.64 17.71
C GLY A 177 -24.92 7.12 18.90
N VAL A 178 -24.29 7.89 19.80
CA VAL A 178 -24.93 8.61 20.88
C VAL A 178 -24.55 10.07 20.74
N ALA A 179 -25.51 10.98 20.79
CA ALA A 179 -25.37 12.41 20.46
C ALA A 179 -24.19 13.18 21.12
N SER A 180 -23.56 12.62 22.14
CA SER A 180 -22.41 13.22 22.85
C SER A 180 -21.18 12.31 22.87
N TYR A 181 -21.20 11.16 22.22
CA TYR A 181 -20.12 10.18 22.26
C TYR A 181 -19.80 9.62 20.88
N LYS A 182 -18.57 9.13 20.77
CA LYS A 182 -17.95 8.58 19.58
C LYS A 182 -18.87 7.55 18.89
N GLU A 183 -19.13 7.81 17.64
CA GLU A 183 -19.79 6.88 16.72
C GLU A 183 -18.95 5.61 16.56
N ILE A 184 -19.55 4.45 16.77
CA ILE A 184 -18.94 3.16 16.48
C ILE A 184 -19.49 2.76 15.12
N ASN A 185 -18.64 2.83 14.13
CA ASN A 185 -18.93 2.38 12.77
C ASN A 185 -18.10 1.15 12.45
N LYS A 186 -18.73 0.12 11.92
CA LYS A 186 -18.05 -1.10 11.43
C LYS A 186 -18.59 -1.44 10.06
N ASP A 187 -17.67 -1.44 9.10
CA ASP A 187 -17.90 -1.82 7.73
C ASP A 187 -17.24 -3.17 7.43
N TYR A 188 -17.95 -4.02 6.69
CA TYR A 188 -17.46 -5.30 6.22
C TYR A 188 -17.71 -5.40 4.73
N THR A 189 -16.68 -5.51 3.94
CA THR A 189 -16.79 -5.80 2.51
C THR A 189 -17.12 -7.27 2.31
N ILE A 190 -18.30 -7.56 1.75
CA ILE A 190 -18.76 -8.91 1.45
C ILE A 190 -18.27 -9.36 0.08
N TYR A 191 -18.24 -8.43 -0.86
CA TYR A 191 -17.86 -8.71 -2.24
C TYR A 191 -17.14 -7.50 -2.83
N GLU A 192 -16.05 -7.79 -3.54
CA GLU A 192 -15.25 -6.80 -4.24
C GLU A 192 -14.86 -7.34 -5.61
N LYS A 193 -14.95 -6.49 -6.62
CA LYS A 193 -14.48 -6.80 -7.97
C LYS A 193 -13.89 -5.56 -8.61
N GLU A 194 -12.63 -5.63 -8.95
CA GLU A 194 -11.94 -4.64 -9.77
C GLU A 194 -11.88 -5.12 -11.22
N THR A 195 -12.07 -4.22 -12.15
CA THR A 195 -12.00 -4.47 -13.59
C THR A 195 -11.28 -3.30 -14.24
N LYS A 196 -10.30 -3.58 -15.06
CA LYS A 196 -9.62 -2.57 -15.85
C LYS A 196 -10.59 -1.95 -16.86
N PHE A 197 -10.37 -0.71 -17.21
CA PHE A 197 -11.21 -0.03 -18.21
C PHE A 197 -11.14 -0.76 -19.56
N PRO A 198 -12.26 -1.22 -20.13
CA PRO A 198 -12.25 -2.08 -21.30
C PRO A 198 -11.78 -1.40 -22.60
N PHE A 199 -11.71 -0.06 -22.62
CA PHE A 199 -11.33 0.74 -23.79
C PHE A 199 -9.97 1.44 -23.64
N LEU A 200 -9.29 1.31 -22.50
CA LEU A 200 -8.00 1.93 -22.24
C LEU A 200 -6.94 0.84 -22.10
N LYS A 201 -5.71 1.18 -22.47
CA LYS A 201 -4.57 0.31 -22.17
C LYS A 201 -4.51 0.08 -20.66
N ASP A 202 -4.16 -1.14 -20.27
CA ASP A 202 -4.08 -1.54 -18.88
C ASP A 202 -3.04 -0.73 -18.10
N LEU A 203 -1.97 -0.32 -18.79
CA LEU A 203 -0.85 0.40 -18.21
C LEU A 203 -0.29 1.40 -19.24
N TYR A 204 -0.09 2.64 -18.81
CA TYR A 204 0.64 3.67 -19.56
C TYR A 204 1.96 3.94 -18.86
N CYS A 205 3.08 3.71 -19.56
CA CYS A 205 4.43 4.03 -19.09
C CYS A 205 4.97 5.30 -19.74
N PHE A 206 5.48 6.21 -18.91
CA PHE A 206 6.10 7.45 -19.34
C PHE A 206 7.50 7.56 -18.76
N GLY A 207 8.51 7.74 -19.61
CA GLY A 207 9.90 8.00 -19.19
C GLY A 207 10.73 6.76 -18.83
N GLY A 208 10.14 5.55 -18.86
CA GLY A 208 10.87 4.30 -18.69
C GLY A 208 11.56 3.86 -19.99
N GLN A 209 12.60 3.03 -19.90
CA GLN A 209 13.12 2.32 -21.07
C GLN A 209 12.05 1.28 -21.49
N SER A 210 11.41 1.51 -22.63
CA SER A 210 10.59 0.47 -23.25
C SER A 210 11.54 -0.65 -23.69
N THR A 211 11.37 -1.83 -23.11
CA THR A 211 11.92 -3.06 -23.71
C THR A 211 11.04 -3.40 -24.93
N ASP A 212 11.17 -2.63 -26.00
CA ASP A 212 10.73 -3.07 -27.32
C ASP A 212 11.64 -4.22 -27.72
N GLU A 213 11.22 -5.44 -27.41
CA GLU A 213 11.66 -6.62 -28.14
C GLU A 213 11.19 -6.47 -29.59
N THR A 214 12.01 -5.80 -30.38
CA THR A 214 11.99 -5.91 -31.84
C THR A 214 12.34 -7.35 -32.15
N SER A 215 11.31 -8.19 -32.28
CA SER A 215 11.39 -9.49 -32.97
C SER A 215 11.76 -9.19 -34.44
N GLY A 216 13.07 -9.06 -34.69
CA GLY A 216 13.61 -9.06 -36.02
C GLY A 216 13.52 -10.46 -36.59
N ASN A 217 12.48 -10.73 -37.36
CA ASN A 217 12.49 -11.79 -38.35
C ASN A 217 13.46 -11.40 -39.46
N HIS A 218 14.53 -12.19 -39.57
CA HIS A 218 15.25 -12.45 -40.81
C HIS A 218 15.27 -13.94 -41.11
#